data_9cef11b1e024027c3e2dfb893f68b417
#
_entry.id   9cef11b1e024027c3e2dfb893f68b417
#
_cell.length_a   1.000
_cell.length_b   1.000
_cell.length_c   1.000
_cell.angle_alpha   90.00
_cell.angle_beta   90.00
_cell.angle_gamma   90.00
#
_symmetry.space_group_name_H-M   'P 1'
#
loop_
_entity.id
_entity.type
_entity.pdbx_description
1 polymer ?
#
loop_
_entity_poly.entity_id
_entity_poly.type
_entity_poly.pdbx_seq_one_letter_code
_entity_poly.pdbx_strand_id
1 'polypeptide(L)'
;MTPTLIRAAAFLALLSASSLAAAGSDTLLTIEANQPGPIINRNIYGQFSEHLGHCIYDGIWVGTDSTVPNTNGYSNAVLEALKNLRVPILRWPGGCFADEYHWRDGIGPMEKRPSMYNSHWGGVVENNHFGTHEFLNMCEMLGIEPYVCINVGSGTVQEAMEWVEYMTSDASSPMANLRRANGRDKPWKVRYIAVGNESWGCGGSMRPEFCADNFRRYNTFIKNYAASQDD
;
A
#
# COMPACT_ATOMS: atom_id res chain seq x y z
N MET A 1 23.99 -69.00 -20.70
CA MET A 1 23.50 -67.85 -19.89
C MET A 1 22.02 -67.71 -20.12
N THR A 2 21.22 -67.91 -19.12
CA THR A 2 19.75 -67.86 -19.22
C THR A 2 19.23 -66.42 -19.35
N PRO A 3 18.13 -66.17 -20.06
CA PRO A 3 17.57 -64.79 -20.26
C PRO A 3 17.30 -64.02 -18.97
N THR A 4 17.14 -64.74 -17.87
CA THR A 4 16.86 -64.10 -16.53
C THR A 4 18.09 -63.44 -15.94
N LEU A 5 19.29 -63.90 -16.19
CA LEU A 5 20.54 -63.28 -15.72
C LEU A 5 20.86 -62.03 -16.48
N ILE A 6 20.51 -61.91 -17.75
CA ILE A 6 20.71 -60.66 -18.55
C ILE A 6 19.75 -59.60 -18.11
N ARG A 7 18.53 -59.93 -17.73
CA ARG A 7 17.54 -58.94 -17.20
C ARG A 7 17.92 -58.41 -15.82
N ALA A 8 18.48 -59.26 -14.96
CA ALA A 8 18.94 -58.84 -13.63
C ALA A 8 20.16 -57.93 -13.73
N ALA A 9 21.09 -58.18 -14.63
CA ALA A 9 22.26 -57.31 -14.85
C ALA A 9 21.89 -55.94 -15.45
N ALA A 10 20.90 -55.89 -16.36
CA ALA A 10 20.40 -54.66 -16.93
C ALA A 10 19.64 -53.81 -15.89
N PHE A 11 18.90 -54.46 -14.97
CA PHE A 11 18.19 -53.74 -13.90
C PHE A 11 19.12 -53.18 -12.82
N LEU A 12 20.20 -53.89 -12.47
CA LEU A 12 21.23 -53.40 -11.56
C LEU A 12 22.04 -52.24 -12.20
N ALA A 13 22.29 -52.28 -13.50
CA ALA A 13 22.97 -51.19 -14.21
C ALA A 13 22.12 -49.93 -14.31
N LEU A 14 20.79 -50.05 -14.41
CA LEU A 14 19.88 -48.88 -14.37
C LEU A 14 19.74 -48.28 -12.95
N LEU A 15 19.81 -49.10 -11.90
CA LEU A 15 19.76 -48.61 -10.51
C LEU A 15 21.06 -47.93 -10.08
N SER A 16 22.20 -48.32 -10.65
CA SER A 16 23.48 -47.66 -10.38
C SER A 16 23.70 -46.37 -11.17
N ALA A 17 22.95 -46.14 -12.27
CA ALA A 17 23.01 -44.88 -13.03
C ALA A 17 22.17 -43.77 -12.44
N SER A 18 21.20 -44.08 -11.58
CA SER A 18 20.34 -43.08 -10.96
C SER A 18 20.90 -42.41 -9.66
N SER A 19 22.06 -42.91 -9.19
CA SER A 19 22.73 -42.34 -7.99
C SER A 19 23.89 -41.37 -8.31
N LEU A 20 24.10 -41.02 -9.58
CA LEU A 20 25.16 -40.11 -10.01
C LEU A 20 24.66 -38.69 -10.40
N ALA A 21 23.40 -38.39 -10.13
CA ALA A 21 22.83 -37.11 -10.53
C ALA A 21 22.47 -36.21 -9.33
N ALA A 22 23.39 -36.01 -8.41
CA ALA A 22 23.31 -34.92 -7.43
C ALA A 22 24.70 -34.58 -6.87
N ALA A 23 25.68 -34.35 -7.74
CA ALA A 23 26.75 -33.47 -7.37
C ALA A 23 26.15 -32.05 -7.49
N GLY A 24 25.63 -31.51 -6.37
CA GLY A 24 25.21 -30.12 -6.31
C GLY A 24 26.40 -29.28 -6.74
N SER A 25 26.25 -28.52 -7.81
CA SER A 25 27.25 -27.49 -8.15
C SER A 25 27.24 -26.52 -6.99
N ASP A 26 28.34 -26.43 -6.25
CA ASP A 26 28.51 -25.39 -5.25
C ASP A 26 28.31 -24.04 -5.92
N THR A 27 27.31 -23.29 -5.47
CA THR A 27 27.10 -21.94 -5.96
C THR A 27 28.04 -21.01 -5.22
N LEU A 28 29.02 -20.46 -5.94
CA LEU A 28 29.93 -19.47 -5.38
C LEU A 28 29.29 -18.09 -5.44
N LEU A 29 29.04 -17.50 -4.27
CA LEU A 29 28.67 -16.09 -4.14
C LEU A 29 29.92 -15.29 -3.77
N THR A 30 30.33 -14.35 -4.64
CA THR A 30 31.40 -13.43 -4.37
C THR A 30 30.85 -12.05 -4.06
N ILE A 31 31.20 -11.48 -2.90
CA ILE A 31 30.85 -10.12 -2.50
C ILE A 31 32.12 -9.26 -2.56
N GLU A 32 32.13 -8.32 -3.50
CA GLU A 32 33.24 -7.36 -3.63
C GLU A 32 32.93 -6.08 -2.84
N ALA A 33 33.19 -6.12 -1.53
CA ALA A 33 32.84 -5.04 -0.61
C ALA A 33 33.58 -3.71 -0.87
N ASN A 34 34.64 -3.73 -1.69
CA ASN A 34 35.40 -2.55 -2.13
C ASN A 34 34.85 -1.90 -3.41
N GLN A 35 33.83 -2.48 -4.01
CA GLN A 35 33.14 -1.95 -5.20
C GLN A 35 31.68 -1.61 -4.84
N PRO A 36 31.42 -0.41 -4.28
CA PRO A 36 30.05 -0.04 -3.91
C PRO A 36 29.18 0.08 -5.15
N GLY A 37 28.01 -0.58 -5.08
CA GLY A 37 26.96 -0.43 -6.08
C GLY A 37 26.14 0.87 -5.90
N PRO A 38 25.02 1.00 -6.63
CA PRO A 38 24.08 2.10 -6.43
C PRO A 38 23.53 2.13 -5.00
N ILE A 39 23.27 3.33 -4.48
CA ILE A 39 22.62 3.48 -3.18
C ILE A 39 21.17 2.93 -3.29
N ILE A 40 20.85 1.98 -2.44
CA ILE A 40 19.50 1.42 -2.38
C ILE A 40 18.58 2.48 -1.75
N ASN A 41 17.48 2.81 -2.45
CA ASN A 41 16.50 3.75 -1.92
C ASN A 41 15.86 3.17 -0.66
N ARG A 42 15.84 3.95 0.42
CA ARG A 42 15.29 3.54 1.72
C ARG A 42 13.81 3.14 1.65
N ASN A 43 13.08 3.64 0.67
CA ASN A 43 11.65 3.37 0.51
C ASN A 43 11.32 1.91 0.18
N ILE A 44 12.32 1.08 -0.21
CA ILE A 44 12.11 -0.37 -0.31
C ILE A 44 11.79 -1.03 1.04
N TYR A 45 12.10 -0.37 2.16
CA TYR A 45 11.76 -0.80 3.52
C TYR A 45 10.43 -0.23 3.99
N GLY A 46 9.64 0.32 3.07
CA GLY A 46 8.29 0.83 3.33
C GLY A 46 7.36 -0.25 3.85
N GLN A 47 6.30 0.20 4.49
CA GLN A 47 5.26 -0.67 5.01
C GLN A 47 3.94 -0.38 4.30
N PHE A 48 2.98 -1.27 4.51
CA PHE A 48 1.69 -1.24 3.87
C PHE A 48 0.60 -1.34 4.93
N SER A 49 -0.41 -0.49 4.82
CA SER A 49 -1.59 -0.53 5.67
C SER A 49 -2.86 -0.58 4.82
N GLU A 50 -3.77 -1.46 5.16
CA GLU A 50 -5.00 -1.68 4.43
C GLU A 50 -6.17 -1.90 5.38
N HIS A 51 -7.38 -1.52 4.97
CA HIS A 51 -8.62 -1.87 5.64
C HIS A 51 -8.91 -3.37 5.47
N LEU A 52 -8.11 -4.20 6.15
CA LEU A 52 -8.12 -5.65 6.11
C LEU A 52 -7.98 -6.19 7.54
N GLY A 53 -8.95 -6.97 8.01
CA GLY A 53 -8.96 -7.52 9.35
C GLY A 53 -8.77 -6.42 10.40
N HIS A 54 -7.82 -6.60 11.30
CA HIS A 54 -7.49 -5.63 12.35
C HIS A 54 -6.28 -4.73 12.02
N CYS A 55 -5.91 -4.57 10.75
CA CYS A 55 -4.78 -3.70 10.42
C CYS A 55 -5.07 -2.24 10.76
N ILE A 56 -6.26 -1.74 10.39
CA ILE A 56 -6.67 -0.37 10.69
C ILE A 56 -7.44 -0.32 12.00
N TYR A 57 -8.70 -0.82 12.02
CA TYR A 57 -9.54 -0.78 13.22
C TYR A 57 -9.10 -1.86 14.21
N ASP A 58 -9.02 -1.50 15.49
CA ASP A 58 -8.45 -2.28 16.59
C ASP A 58 -6.93 -2.57 16.45
N GLY A 59 -6.30 -2.12 15.37
CA GLY A 59 -4.87 -2.17 15.13
C GLY A 59 -4.24 -0.78 15.22
N ILE A 60 -4.07 -0.11 14.09
CA ILE A 60 -3.53 1.27 14.03
C ILE A 60 -4.46 2.24 14.74
N TRP A 61 -5.77 2.14 14.49
CA TRP A 61 -6.80 3.04 14.98
C TRP A 61 -7.70 2.34 15.99
N VAL A 62 -7.70 2.84 17.21
CA VAL A 62 -8.56 2.33 18.31
C VAL A 62 -9.62 3.34 18.72
N GLY A 63 -9.55 4.57 18.19
CA GLY A 63 -10.46 5.66 18.57
C GLY A 63 -9.99 6.43 19.81
N THR A 64 -10.37 7.70 19.90
CA THR A 64 -9.93 8.61 20.98
C THR A 64 -10.48 8.21 22.34
N ASP A 65 -11.66 7.58 22.38
CA ASP A 65 -12.36 7.20 23.62
C ASP A 65 -12.06 5.75 24.04
N SER A 66 -11.14 5.09 23.35
CA SER A 66 -10.74 3.71 23.66
C SER A 66 -10.02 3.59 25.00
N THR A 67 -10.24 2.48 25.70
CA THR A 67 -9.48 2.10 26.90
C THR A 67 -8.08 1.57 26.54
N VAL A 68 -7.82 1.23 25.28
CA VAL A 68 -6.50 0.88 24.79
C VAL A 68 -5.61 2.12 24.84
N PRO A 69 -4.39 2.05 25.39
CA PRO A 69 -3.46 3.19 25.41
C PRO A 69 -3.26 3.75 24.01
N ASN A 70 -3.63 5.01 23.80
CA ASN A 70 -3.60 5.65 22.51
C ASN A 70 -3.14 7.10 22.59
N THR A 71 -2.69 7.63 21.44
CA THR A 71 -2.42 9.04 21.22
C THR A 71 -3.32 9.52 20.08
N ASN A 72 -4.29 10.37 20.37
CA ASN A 72 -5.26 10.88 19.40
C ASN A 72 -6.00 9.77 18.62
N GLY A 73 -6.29 8.64 19.26
CA GLY A 73 -6.96 7.48 18.66
C GLY A 73 -6.04 6.45 18.00
N TYR A 74 -4.76 6.73 17.84
CA TYR A 74 -3.78 5.76 17.34
C TYR A 74 -3.23 4.90 18.48
N SER A 75 -3.19 3.59 18.30
CA SER A 75 -2.61 2.66 19.29
C SER A 75 -1.15 2.99 19.57
N ASN A 76 -0.80 3.27 20.83
CA ASN A 76 0.56 3.58 21.22
C ASN A 76 1.54 2.44 20.93
N ALA A 77 1.10 1.20 21.08
CA ALA A 77 1.93 0.03 20.79
C ALA A 77 2.30 -0.05 19.29
N VAL A 78 1.33 0.27 18.41
CA VAL A 78 1.57 0.28 16.96
C VAL A 78 2.43 1.47 16.56
N LEU A 79 2.18 2.66 17.11
CA LEU A 79 3.03 3.84 16.86
C LEU A 79 4.48 3.58 17.25
N GLU A 80 4.71 2.97 18.41
CA GLU A 80 6.05 2.62 18.88
C GLU A 80 6.72 1.59 17.96
N ALA A 81 5.98 0.57 17.53
CA ALA A 81 6.50 -0.43 16.60
C ALA A 81 6.92 0.18 15.27
N LEU A 82 6.07 1.02 14.65
CA LEU A 82 6.38 1.72 13.41
C LEU A 82 7.61 2.64 13.55
N LYS A 83 7.71 3.36 14.68
CA LYS A 83 8.86 4.21 15.00
C LYS A 83 10.15 3.40 15.17
N ASN A 84 10.09 2.28 15.86
CA ASN A 84 11.25 1.40 16.08
C ASN A 84 11.73 0.75 14.78
N LEU A 85 10.81 0.39 13.88
CA LEU A 85 11.11 -0.09 12.53
C LEU A 85 11.69 1.01 11.64
N ARG A 86 11.59 2.29 12.01
CA ARG A 86 12.04 3.44 11.22
C ARG A 86 11.43 3.42 9.81
N VAL A 87 10.13 3.13 9.74
CA VAL A 87 9.39 3.02 8.48
C VAL A 87 9.59 4.29 7.64
N PRO A 88 10.15 4.21 6.43
CA PRO A 88 10.42 5.40 5.62
C PRO A 88 9.20 5.90 4.87
N ILE A 89 8.32 4.99 4.46
CA ILE A 89 7.12 5.28 3.67
C ILE A 89 6.03 4.28 4.04
N LEU A 90 4.78 4.75 4.12
CA LEU A 90 3.61 3.94 4.45
C LEU A 90 2.54 4.10 3.37
N ARG A 91 2.08 2.99 2.80
CA ARG A 91 1.03 2.95 1.79
C ARG A 91 -0.35 2.74 2.43
N TRP A 92 -1.37 3.50 1.94
CA TRP A 92 -2.77 3.44 2.38
C TRP A 92 -3.69 3.95 1.25
N PRO A 93 -5.01 3.64 1.15
CA PRO A 93 -5.83 2.90 2.09
C PRO A 93 -5.78 1.37 1.92
N GLY A 94 -5.01 0.88 0.98
CA GLY A 94 -4.85 -0.54 0.81
C GLY A 94 -4.31 -0.95 -0.53
N GLY A 95 -4.47 -2.25 -0.75
CA GLY A 95 -4.44 -2.98 -2.00
C GLY A 95 -5.81 -2.95 -2.64
N CYS A 96 -6.53 -4.10 -2.61
CA CYS A 96 -7.86 -4.22 -3.22
C CYS A 96 -8.88 -3.23 -2.63
N PHE A 97 -8.82 -2.94 -1.35
CA PHE A 97 -9.70 -1.95 -0.73
C PHE A 97 -9.57 -0.56 -1.35
N ALA A 98 -8.39 -0.16 -1.84
CA ALA A 98 -8.18 1.14 -2.46
C ALA A 98 -9.12 1.38 -3.66
N ASP A 99 -9.44 0.33 -4.43
CA ASP A 99 -10.25 0.43 -5.64
C ASP A 99 -11.77 0.35 -5.40
N GLU A 100 -12.19 0.25 -4.13
CA GLU A 100 -13.59 0.45 -3.71
C GLU A 100 -13.75 1.61 -2.70
N TYR A 101 -12.66 2.23 -2.24
CA TYR A 101 -12.68 3.30 -1.25
C TYR A 101 -12.96 4.68 -1.88
N HIS A 102 -13.98 5.36 -1.35
CA HIS A 102 -14.32 6.74 -1.72
C HIS A 102 -13.85 7.71 -0.64
N TRP A 103 -12.79 8.47 -0.92
CA TRP A 103 -12.10 9.30 0.06
C TRP A 103 -12.96 10.35 0.77
N ARG A 104 -14.04 10.82 0.09
CA ARG A 104 -14.98 11.78 0.68
C ARG A 104 -15.73 11.23 1.87
N ASP A 105 -15.92 9.92 1.92
CA ASP A 105 -16.57 9.23 3.02
C ASP A 105 -15.70 9.21 4.29
N GLY A 106 -14.38 9.35 4.12
CA GLY A 106 -13.40 9.36 5.22
C GLY A 106 -12.94 10.76 5.66
N ILE A 107 -13.72 11.83 5.39
CA ILE A 107 -13.39 13.20 5.81
C ILE A 107 -14.54 13.87 6.57
N GLY A 108 -14.25 15.02 7.19
CA GLY A 108 -15.23 15.74 8.00
C GLY A 108 -15.49 15.10 9.38
N PRO A 109 -16.53 15.54 10.09
CA PRO A 109 -16.86 15.03 11.42
C PRO A 109 -17.14 13.53 11.40
N MET A 110 -16.49 12.77 12.29
CA MET A 110 -16.54 11.29 12.29
C MET A 110 -17.97 10.75 12.42
N GLU A 111 -18.78 11.39 13.24
CA GLU A 111 -20.19 10.99 13.48
C GLU A 111 -21.11 11.18 12.27
N LYS A 112 -20.62 11.89 11.24
CA LYS A 112 -21.34 12.14 9.98
C LYS A 112 -20.81 11.35 8.80
N ARG A 113 -19.72 10.61 9.00
CA ARG A 113 -19.13 9.80 7.93
C ARG A 113 -20.03 8.60 7.63
N PRO A 114 -20.35 8.36 6.35
CA PRO A 114 -21.14 7.19 5.99
C PRO A 114 -20.35 5.91 6.23
N SER A 115 -21.06 4.83 6.49
CA SER A 115 -20.46 3.49 6.48
C SER A 115 -20.42 2.94 5.06
N MET A 116 -19.46 2.07 4.79
CA MET A 116 -19.35 1.33 3.53
C MET A 116 -19.19 -0.16 3.79
N TYR A 117 -19.52 -0.96 2.79
CA TYR A 117 -19.30 -2.41 2.82
C TYR A 117 -17.95 -2.73 2.20
N ASN A 118 -17.06 -3.36 2.99
CA ASN A 118 -15.76 -3.82 2.51
C ASN A 118 -15.94 -5.16 1.81
N SER A 119 -16.04 -5.14 0.48
CA SER A 119 -16.37 -6.34 -0.29
C SER A 119 -15.19 -7.28 -0.47
N HIS A 120 -13.97 -6.77 -0.42
CA HIS A 120 -12.76 -7.57 -0.61
C HIS A 120 -12.33 -8.28 0.67
N TRP A 121 -12.48 -7.64 1.84
CA TRP A 121 -11.90 -8.15 3.07
C TRP A 121 -12.94 -8.43 4.15
N GLY A 122 -13.47 -9.64 4.11
CA GLY A 122 -14.33 -10.19 5.16
C GLY A 122 -15.79 -9.77 5.12
N GLY A 123 -16.23 -8.95 4.18
CA GLY A 123 -17.62 -8.51 4.08
C GLY A 123 -18.07 -7.71 5.29
N VAL A 124 -17.18 -6.93 5.89
CA VAL A 124 -17.46 -6.12 7.08
C VAL A 124 -17.94 -4.73 6.71
N VAL A 125 -18.64 -4.08 7.65
CA VAL A 125 -19.05 -2.68 7.51
C VAL A 125 -17.95 -1.80 8.08
N GLU A 126 -17.34 -0.98 7.24
CA GLU A 126 -16.35 0.04 7.62
C GLU A 126 -17.10 1.32 8.03
N ASN A 127 -16.66 1.96 9.12
CA ASN A 127 -17.27 3.20 9.61
C ASN A 127 -16.60 4.48 9.10
N ASN A 128 -15.55 4.36 8.33
CA ASN A 128 -14.75 5.46 7.78
C ASN A 128 -14.16 6.44 8.82
N HIS A 129 -14.02 6.02 10.08
CA HIS A 129 -13.45 6.85 11.13
C HIS A 129 -11.93 7.00 11.02
N PHE A 130 -11.27 6.14 10.24
CA PHE A 130 -9.88 6.32 9.84
C PHE A 130 -9.84 6.66 8.35
N GLY A 131 -9.60 7.91 8.04
CA GLY A 131 -9.59 8.43 6.68
C GLY A 131 -8.37 9.30 6.39
N THR A 132 -8.52 10.24 5.46
CA THR A 132 -7.42 11.09 4.97
C THR A 132 -6.68 11.81 6.09
N HIS A 133 -7.40 12.46 7.00
CA HIS A 133 -6.81 13.23 8.11
C HIS A 133 -6.07 12.32 9.08
N GLU A 134 -6.69 11.22 9.47
CA GLU A 134 -6.12 10.28 10.43
C GLU A 134 -4.83 9.65 9.85
N PHE A 135 -4.86 9.22 8.59
CA PHE A 135 -3.68 8.64 7.96
C PHE A 135 -2.52 9.65 7.82
N LEU A 136 -2.79 10.82 7.24
CA LEU A 136 -1.74 11.80 6.95
C LEU A 136 -1.18 12.44 8.22
N ASN A 137 -2.02 12.67 9.24
CA ASN A 137 -1.56 13.17 10.54
C ASN A 137 -0.68 12.15 11.28
N MET A 138 -1.00 10.85 11.18
CA MET A 138 -0.13 9.80 11.70
C MET A 138 1.23 9.79 11.00
N CYS A 139 1.23 9.92 9.68
CA CYS A 139 2.48 9.98 8.92
C CYS A 139 3.34 11.19 9.34
N GLU A 140 2.74 12.38 9.49
CA GLU A 140 3.46 13.56 10.00
C GLU A 140 4.01 13.34 11.41
N MET A 141 3.20 12.79 12.32
CA MET A 141 3.61 12.54 13.71
C MET A 141 4.80 11.59 13.81
N LEU A 142 4.90 10.61 12.91
CA LEU A 142 5.96 9.61 12.89
C LEU A 142 7.13 9.98 11.96
N GLY A 143 7.02 11.05 11.16
CA GLY A 143 8.01 11.40 10.14
C GLY A 143 8.09 10.38 9.01
N ILE A 144 6.98 9.73 8.68
CA ILE A 144 6.84 8.74 7.61
C ILE A 144 6.32 9.44 6.36
N GLU A 145 6.90 9.13 5.20
CA GLU A 145 6.39 9.59 3.90
C GLU A 145 5.05 8.89 3.57
N PRO A 146 3.96 9.61 3.29
CA PRO A 146 2.71 8.98 2.88
C PRO A 146 2.77 8.53 1.42
N TYR A 147 2.22 7.34 1.14
CA TYR A 147 2.00 6.80 -0.19
C TYR A 147 0.51 6.49 -0.35
N VAL A 148 -0.21 7.36 -1.05
CA VAL A 148 -1.67 7.26 -1.18
C VAL A 148 -2.04 6.52 -2.45
N CYS A 149 -2.88 5.48 -2.33
CA CYS A 149 -3.40 4.72 -3.44
C CYS A 149 -4.81 5.23 -3.81
N ILE A 150 -4.96 5.80 -5.02
CA ILE A 150 -6.23 6.31 -5.50
C ILE A 150 -7.07 5.21 -6.13
N ASN A 151 -8.40 5.37 -6.04
CA ASN A 151 -9.38 4.44 -6.57
C ASN A 151 -9.50 4.58 -8.10
N VAL A 152 -9.10 3.56 -8.84
CA VAL A 152 -9.28 3.46 -10.30
C VAL A 152 -10.27 2.36 -10.69
N GLY A 153 -10.72 1.56 -9.73
CA GLY A 153 -11.69 0.50 -9.91
C GLY A 153 -13.11 1.05 -10.01
N SER A 154 -13.65 1.52 -8.89
CA SER A 154 -15.00 2.11 -8.82
C SER A 154 -15.01 3.64 -8.84
N GLY A 155 -13.86 4.30 -8.64
CA GLY A 155 -13.72 5.74 -8.62
C GLY A 155 -13.64 6.41 -9.98
N THR A 156 -13.54 7.73 -9.97
CA THR A 156 -13.44 8.55 -11.18
C THR A 156 -12.15 9.37 -11.19
N VAL A 157 -11.72 9.82 -12.38
CA VAL A 157 -10.60 10.73 -12.54
C VAL A 157 -10.82 12.03 -11.77
N GLN A 158 -12.06 12.55 -11.77
CA GLN A 158 -12.42 13.76 -11.02
C GLN A 158 -12.23 13.54 -9.53
N GLU A 159 -12.70 12.42 -9.00
CA GLU A 159 -12.55 12.08 -7.58
C GLU A 159 -11.08 11.99 -7.16
N ALA A 160 -10.25 11.36 -7.97
CA ALA A 160 -8.80 11.28 -7.73
C ALA A 160 -8.13 12.66 -7.75
N MET A 161 -8.44 13.47 -8.76
CA MET A 161 -7.93 14.85 -8.88
C MET A 161 -8.32 15.70 -7.69
N GLU A 162 -9.57 15.67 -7.28
CA GLU A 162 -10.10 16.42 -6.14
C GLU A 162 -9.47 15.95 -4.82
N TRP A 163 -9.17 14.66 -4.68
CA TRP A 163 -8.48 14.17 -3.48
C TRP A 163 -7.04 14.68 -3.38
N VAL A 164 -6.30 14.67 -4.50
CA VAL A 164 -4.94 15.20 -4.53
C VAL A 164 -4.96 16.71 -4.27
N GLU A 165 -5.90 17.47 -4.85
CA GLU A 165 -6.09 18.89 -4.54
C GLU A 165 -6.40 19.11 -3.05
N TYR A 166 -7.30 18.30 -2.47
CA TYR A 166 -7.64 18.35 -1.05
C TYR A 166 -6.43 18.21 -0.15
N MET A 167 -5.58 17.22 -0.44
CA MET A 167 -4.41 16.92 0.37
C MET A 167 -3.30 17.95 0.22
N THR A 168 -3.07 18.46 -1.00
CA THR A 168 -1.80 19.09 -1.36
C THR A 168 -1.89 20.55 -1.76
N SER A 169 -3.08 21.11 -2.06
CA SER A 169 -3.20 22.49 -2.50
C SER A 169 -3.14 23.48 -1.33
N ASP A 170 -2.34 24.53 -1.48
CA ASP A 170 -2.29 25.71 -0.58
C ASP A 170 -3.13 26.89 -1.10
N ALA A 171 -3.68 26.80 -2.31
CA ALA A 171 -4.50 27.83 -2.94
C ALA A 171 -5.85 28.03 -2.22
N SER A 172 -6.54 29.13 -2.55
CA SER A 172 -7.95 29.33 -2.20
C SER A 172 -8.86 28.63 -3.22
N SER A 173 -8.81 27.30 -3.24
CA SER A 173 -9.55 26.44 -4.17
C SER A 173 -10.62 25.63 -3.45
N PRO A 174 -11.61 25.05 -4.15
CA PRO A 174 -12.72 24.36 -3.51
C PRO A 174 -12.28 23.24 -2.56
N MET A 175 -11.34 22.39 -2.97
CA MET A 175 -10.91 21.26 -2.16
C MET A 175 -9.97 21.69 -1.02
N ALA A 176 -9.10 22.66 -1.25
CA ALA A 176 -8.30 23.26 -0.17
C ALA A 176 -9.17 23.97 0.87
N ASN A 177 -10.23 24.64 0.44
CA ASN A 177 -11.19 25.27 1.37
C ASN A 177 -11.98 24.20 2.15
N LEU A 178 -12.36 23.10 1.51
CA LEU A 178 -13.01 21.97 2.20
C LEU A 178 -12.07 21.35 3.25
N ARG A 179 -10.78 21.18 2.95
CA ARG A 179 -9.79 20.72 3.94
C ARG A 179 -9.74 21.67 5.15
N ARG A 180 -9.69 22.99 4.91
CA ARG A 180 -9.70 24.00 5.98
C ARG A 180 -10.97 23.92 6.82
N ALA A 181 -12.12 23.78 6.18
CA ALA A 181 -13.40 23.62 6.87
C ALA A 181 -13.43 22.33 7.72
N ASN A 182 -12.70 21.29 7.33
CA ASN A 182 -12.51 20.07 8.09
C ASN A 182 -11.39 20.15 9.13
N GLY A 183 -10.90 21.36 9.46
CA GLY A 183 -9.96 21.59 10.56
C GLY A 183 -8.48 21.50 10.22
N ARG A 184 -8.12 21.39 8.95
CA ARG A 184 -6.70 21.39 8.52
C ARG A 184 -6.40 22.55 7.60
N ASP A 185 -5.67 23.55 8.12
CA ASP A 185 -5.32 24.75 7.36
C ASP A 185 -4.26 24.47 6.30
N LYS A 186 -3.11 23.93 6.69
CA LYS A 186 -1.98 23.67 5.78
C LYS A 186 -2.14 22.37 5.02
N PRO A 187 -1.69 22.30 3.75
CA PRO A 187 -1.62 21.04 3.02
C PRO A 187 -0.67 20.05 3.71
N TRP A 188 -0.84 18.76 3.44
CA TRP A 188 0.17 17.76 3.74
C TRP A 188 1.16 17.65 2.60
N LYS A 189 2.35 17.14 2.87
CA LYS A 189 3.30 16.73 1.86
C LYS A 189 2.99 15.30 1.44
N VAL A 190 2.57 15.11 0.19
CA VAL A 190 2.25 13.79 -0.39
C VAL A 190 2.97 13.67 -1.72
N ARG A 191 4.10 12.98 -1.71
CA ARG A 191 4.99 12.84 -2.88
C ARG A 191 4.67 11.62 -3.74
N TYR A 192 4.00 10.63 -3.18
CA TYR A 192 3.75 9.36 -3.84
C TYR A 192 2.25 9.07 -3.92
N ILE A 193 1.78 8.91 -5.15
CA ILE A 193 0.41 8.52 -5.47
C ILE A 193 0.46 7.24 -6.30
N ALA A 194 -0.17 6.16 -5.82
CA ALA A 194 -0.42 4.97 -6.61
C ALA A 194 -1.69 5.16 -7.44
N VAL A 195 -1.63 4.86 -8.72
CA VAL A 195 -2.78 4.87 -9.62
C VAL A 195 -3.39 3.47 -9.63
N GLY A 196 -4.25 3.21 -8.65
CA GLY A 196 -4.91 1.93 -8.44
C GLY A 196 -4.03 0.85 -7.81
N ASN A 197 -4.62 -0.33 -7.70
CA ASN A 197 -3.98 -1.54 -7.18
C ASN A 197 -4.37 -2.74 -8.04
N GLU A 198 -3.43 -3.64 -8.31
CA GLU A 198 -3.69 -4.94 -8.96
C GLU A 198 -4.77 -4.90 -10.06
N SER A 199 -4.61 -3.98 -11.01
CA SER A 199 -5.61 -3.71 -12.07
C SER A 199 -5.98 -4.95 -12.91
N TRP A 200 -5.09 -5.93 -12.96
CA TRP A 200 -5.30 -7.25 -13.57
C TRP A 200 -6.26 -8.16 -12.79
N GLY A 201 -6.51 -7.85 -11.52
CA GLY A 201 -7.34 -8.61 -10.58
C GLY A 201 -8.37 -7.71 -9.90
N CYS A 202 -8.29 -7.62 -8.56
CA CYS A 202 -9.27 -6.90 -7.73
C CYS A 202 -9.42 -5.41 -8.05
N GLY A 203 -8.42 -4.78 -8.66
CA GLY A 203 -8.49 -3.39 -9.09
C GLY A 203 -9.25 -3.17 -10.42
N GLY A 204 -10.01 -4.16 -10.92
CA GLY A 204 -10.91 -3.97 -12.06
C GLY A 204 -10.79 -4.99 -13.18
N SER A 205 -9.99 -6.06 -13.02
CA SER A 205 -9.79 -7.12 -14.03
C SER A 205 -9.47 -6.57 -15.43
N MET A 206 -8.61 -5.56 -15.47
CA MET A 206 -8.28 -4.80 -16.68
C MET A 206 -7.29 -5.57 -17.56
N ARG A 207 -7.46 -5.50 -18.86
CA ARG A 207 -6.42 -5.89 -19.81
C ARG A 207 -5.27 -4.89 -19.76
N PRO A 208 -4.01 -5.31 -20.06
CA PRO A 208 -2.83 -4.43 -19.97
C PRO A 208 -2.97 -3.12 -20.75
N GLU A 209 -3.56 -3.16 -21.95
CA GLU A 209 -3.74 -1.99 -22.81
C GLU A 209 -4.70 -0.98 -22.17
N PHE A 210 -5.83 -1.47 -21.62
CA PHE A 210 -6.78 -0.61 -20.92
C PHE A 210 -6.20 -0.03 -19.64
N CYS A 211 -5.45 -0.84 -18.88
CA CYS A 211 -4.75 -0.37 -17.69
C CYS A 211 -3.75 0.75 -18.03
N ALA A 212 -2.97 0.59 -19.12
CA ALA A 212 -2.03 1.60 -19.58
C ALA A 212 -2.72 2.90 -19.99
N ASP A 213 -3.82 2.82 -20.74
CA ASP A 213 -4.60 3.99 -21.14
C ASP A 213 -5.27 4.67 -19.95
N ASN A 214 -5.79 3.88 -19.02
CA ASN A 214 -6.39 4.39 -17.78
C ASN A 214 -5.35 5.11 -16.90
N PHE A 215 -4.16 4.52 -16.74
CA PHE A 215 -3.04 5.16 -16.05
C PHE A 215 -2.69 6.51 -16.66
N ARG A 216 -2.54 6.59 -17.97
CA ARG A 216 -2.24 7.85 -18.69
C ARG A 216 -3.33 8.89 -18.46
N ARG A 217 -4.59 8.46 -18.48
CA ARG A 217 -5.74 9.33 -18.24
C ARG A 217 -5.73 9.91 -16.82
N TYR A 218 -5.59 9.09 -15.78
CA TYR A 218 -5.51 9.55 -14.40
C TYR A 218 -4.30 10.45 -14.18
N ASN A 219 -3.11 10.04 -14.64
CA ASN A 219 -1.89 10.80 -14.49
C ASN A 219 -1.92 12.17 -15.19
N THR A 220 -2.74 12.32 -16.23
CA THR A 220 -2.94 13.61 -16.91
C THR A 220 -3.59 14.65 -15.99
N PHE A 221 -4.49 14.23 -15.12
CA PHE A 221 -5.30 15.12 -14.26
C PHE A 221 -4.79 15.22 -12.82
N ILE A 222 -3.98 14.28 -12.36
CA ILE A 222 -3.29 14.39 -11.08
C ILE A 222 -2.14 15.38 -11.25
N LYS A 223 -2.17 16.47 -10.48
CA LYS A 223 -1.20 17.56 -10.60
C LYS A 223 -0.48 17.81 -9.29
N ASN A 224 0.68 18.43 -9.37
CA ASN A 224 1.30 19.10 -8.25
C ASN A 224 0.56 20.44 -8.03
N TYR A 225 -0.11 20.58 -6.89
CA TYR A 225 -0.94 21.76 -6.59
C TYR A 225 -0.23 22.83 -5.78
N ALA A 226 0.97 22.56 -5.27
CA ALA A 226 1.75 23.51 -4.51
C ALA A 226 3.26 23.27 -4.67
N ALA A 227 4.04 24.34 -4.76
CA ALA A 227 5.51 24.25 -4.82
C ALA A 227 6.11 23.54 -3.60
N SER A 228 5.46 23.63 -2.43
CA SER A 228 5.86 22.90 -1.22
C SER A 228 5.86 21.38 -1.34
N GLN A 229 5.32 20.82 -2.42
CA GLN A 229 5.35 19.39 -2.70
C GLN A 229 6.69 18.96 -3.35
N ASP A 230 7.43 19.89 -3.94
CA ASP A 230 8.67 19.63 -4.68
C ASP A 230 9.92 19.58 -3.79
N ASP A 231 9.85 20.09 -2.56
CA ASP A 231 10.95 20.11 -1.57
C ASP A 231 11.00 18.77 -0.73
#